data_dea4ccecc2db7e3e1bf7e1231f8b5c63
#
_entry.id   dea4ccecc2db7e3e1bf7e1231f8b5c63
#
_cell.length_a   1.000
_cell.length_b   1.000
_cell.length_c   1.000
_cell.angle_alpha   90.00
_cell.angle_beta   90.00
_cell.angle_gamma   90.00
#
_symmetry.space_group_name_H-M   'P 1'
#
loop_
_entity.id
_entity.type
_entity.pdbx_description
1 polymer ?
#
loop_
_entity_poly.entity_id
_entity_poly.type
_entity_poly.pdbx_seq_one_letter_code
_entity_poly.pdbx_strand_id
1 'polypeptide(L)'
;MQSTSILRRLTVADAMHEGIVTCSPSDDLDAVTAAMAEHSIHCVVAIDEGPPGADDDRLWGVVSDVELMRGLDSPLDLDAGNIAELDTAAVAPEATLEHAARTMASRRVAHLVVVDRGRPVGVLSTLDVVRAVAAVRALR
;
A
#
# COMPACT_ATOMS: atom_id res chain seq x y z
N MET A 1 -11.45 6.76 23.42
CA MET A 1 -10.48 7.65 24.07
C MET A 1 -9.09 7.06 24.10
N GLN A 2 -8.91 5.88 24.70
CA GLN A 2 -7.61 5.22 24.78
C GLN A 2 -7.03 4.86 23.41
N SER A 3 -7.86 4.43 22.46
CA SER A 3 -7.41 4.09 21.11
C SER A 3 -6.83 5.30 20.39
N THR A 4 -7.45 6.47 20.52
CA THR A 4 -6.93 7.71 19.94
C THR A 4 -5.57 8.09 20.52
N SER A 5 -5.40 7.91 21.85
CA SER A 5 -4.12 8.15 22.50
C SER A 5 -3.02 7.23 21.97
N ILE A 6 -3.33 5.95 21.76
CA ILE A 6 -2.39 4.98 21.20
C ILE A 6 -1.98 5.39 19.78
N LEU A 7 -2.95 5.74 18.96
CA LEU A 7 -2.70 6.12 17.57
C LEU A 7 -1.83 7.39 17.45
N ARG A 8 -1.89 8.27 18.42
CA ARG A 8 -1.03 9.46 18.47
C ARG A 8 0.41 9.15 18.85
N ARG A 9 0.63 8.08 19.61
CA ARG A 9 1.96 7.69 20.11
C ARG A 9 2.74 6.85 19.11
N LEU A 10 2.04 6.17 18.22
CA LEU A 10 2.66 5.30 17.23
C LEU A 10 2.81 6.04 15.90
N THR A 11 3.89 5.73 15.21
CA THR A 11 4.12 6.22 13.84
C THR A 11 3.75 5.15 12.83
N VAL A 12 3.64 5.58 11.59
CA VAL A 12 3.47 4.66 10.45
C VAL A 12 4.61 3.64 10.41
N ALA A 13 5.86 4.10 10.66
CA ALA A 13 7.02 3.22 10.69
C ALA A 13 6.89 2.09 11.73
N ASP A 14 6.22 2.34 12.86
CA ASP A 14 6.02 1.34 13.90
C ASP A 14 5.10 0.20 13.48
N ALA A 15 4.22 0.41 12.52
CA ALA A 15 3.16 -0.52 12.15
C ALA A 15 3.28 -1.06 10.72
N MET A 16 3.93 -0.34 9.82
CA MET A 16 3.98 -0.70 8.40
C MET A 16 4.77 -1.99 8.15
N HIS A 17 4.48 -2.63 7.03
CA HIS A 17 5.35 -3.65 6.49
C HIS A 17 6.51 -2.96 5.75
N GLU A 18 7.74 -3.31 6.14
CA GLU A 18 8.93 -2.84 5.45
C GLU A 18 9.12 -3.58 4.14
N GLY A 19 9.61 -2.86 3.15
CA GLY A 19 9.77 -3.38 1.82
C GLY A 19 8.45 -3.41 1.07
N ILE A 20 8.56 -3.44 -0.24
CA ILE A 20 7.40 -3.50 -1.13
C ILE A 20 7.66 -4.55 -2.19
N VAL A 21 6.59 -5.20 -2.64
CA VAL A 21 6.62 -5.97 -3.88
C VAL A 21 6.08 -5.05 -4.96
N THR A 22 6.84 -4.90 -6.01
CA THR A 22 6.53 -3.95 -7.08
C THR A 22 6.18 -4.66 -8.37
N CYS A 23 5.45 -3.96 -9.22
CA CYS A 23 5.24 -4.35 -10.60
C CYS A 23 5.39 -3.13 -11.51
N SER A 24 5.51 -3.37 -12.80
CA SER A 24 5.43 -2.32 -13.80
C SER A 24 3.97 -2.10 -14.20
N PRO A 25 3.55 -0.86 -14.52
CA PRO A 25 2.22 -0.64 -15.08
C PRO A 25 1.93 -1.46 -16.33
N SER A 26 2.96 -1.86 -17.08
CA SER A 26 2.82 -2.67 -18.28
C SER A 26 2.79 -4.18 -18.03
N ASP A 27 2.97 -4.63 -16.79
CA ASP A 27 2.89 -6.05 -16.45
C ASP A 27 1.47 -6.57 -16.66
N ASP A 28 1.35 -7.78 -17.21
CA ASP A 28 0.04 -8.40 -17.37
C ASP A 28 -0.51 -8.90 -16.03
N LEU A 29 -1.79 -9.23 -16.02
CA LEU A 29 -2.44 -9.65 -14.79
C LEU A 29 -1.97 -11.02 -14.30
N ASP A 30 -1.49 -11.87 -15.18
CA ASP A 30 -0.90 -13.15 -14.78
C ASP A 30 0.38 -12.94 -13.97
N ALA A 31 1.21 -11.97 -14.38
CA ALA A 31 2.42 -11.63 -13.63
C ALA A 31 2.10 -11.05 -12.25
N VAL A 32 1.10 -10.17 -12.17
CA VAL A 32 0.64 -9.61 -10.90
C VAL A 32 0.06 -10.69 -9.99
N THR A 33 -0.75 -11.58 -10.53
CA THR A 33 -1.33 -12.71 -9.80
C THR A 33 -0.25 -13.59 -9.21
N ALA A 34 0.75 -13.95 -10.02
CA ALA A 34 1.86 -14.78 -9.58
C ALA A 34 2.64 -14.11 -8.45
N ALA A 35 2.92 -12.81 -8.56
CA ALA A 35 3.64 -12.06 -7.53
C ALA A 35 2.88 -12.03 -6.20
N MET A 36 1.57 -11.77 -6.25
CA MET A 36 0.75 -11.72 -5.05
C MET A 36 0.63 -13.09 -4.38
N ALA A 37 0.46 -14.14 -5.17
CA ALA A 37 0.36 -15.50 -4.65
C ALA A 37 1.70 -15.98 -4.05
N GLU A 38 2.81 -15.74 -4.76
CA GLU A 38 4.14 -16.14 -4.31
C GLU A 38 4.53 -15.50 -2.98
N HIS A 39 4.21 -14.23 -2.82
CA HIS A 39 4.56 -13.48 -1.60
C HIS A 39 3.46 -13.49 -0.55
N SER A 40 2.31 -14.10 -0.81
CA SER A 40 1.16 -14.14 0.09
C SER A 40 0.75 -12.74 0.55
N ILE A 41 0.65 -11.82 -0.38
CA ILE A 41 0.35 -10.41 -0.11
C ILE A 41 -0.97 -9.99 -0.75
N HIS A 42 -1.56 -8.92 -0.22
CA HIS A 42 -2.85 -8.41 -0.65
C HIS A 42 -2.75 -7.26 -1.64
N CYS A 43 -1.55 -6.71 -1.85
CA CYS A 43 -1.36 -5.65 -2.83
C CYS A 43 0.08 -5.61 -3.33
N VAL A 44 0.25 -5.09 -4.53
CA VAL A 44 1.56 -4.74 -5.09
C VAL A 44 1.55 -3.26 -5.45
N VAL A 45 2.73 -2.66 -5.45
CA VAL A 45 2.89 -1.25 -5.80
C VAL A 45 3.37 -1.17 -7.25
N ALA A 46 2.57 -0.53 -8.10
CA ALA A 46 2.97 -0.29 -9.48
C ALA A 46 3.87 0.95 -9.54
N ILE A 47 5.05 0.77 -10.08
CA ILE A 47 6.06 1.82 -10.17
C ILE A 47 6.40 2.05 -11.64
N ASP A 48 6.35 3.30 -12.05
CA ASP A 48 6.83 3.72 -13.35
C ASP A 48 8.31 4.07 -13.23
N GLU A 49 9.16 3.25 -13.84
CA GLU A 49 10.62 3.39 -13.79
C GLU A 49 11.09 4.45 -14.76
N GLY A 50 10.64 5.47 -15.04
CA GLY A 50 11.15 6.54 -15.88
C GLY A 50 12.15 6.13 -16.99
N PRO A 51 12.77 7.05 -17.67
CA PRO A 51 13.73 6.74 -18.72
C PRO A 51 15.00 6.07 -18.15
N PRO A 52 15.72 5.26 -18.96
CA PRO A 52 16.95 4.60 -18.51
C PRO A 52 17.94 5.60 -17.92
N GLY A 53 18.45 5.29 -16.72
CA GLY A 53 19.36 6.15 -15.99
C GLY A 53 18.73 7.18 -15.09
N ALA A 54 17.40 7.25 -15.03
CA ALA A 54 16.70 8.07 -14.05
C ALA A 54 16.62 7.33 -12.72
N ASP A 55 16.96 8.03 -11.65
CA ASP A 55 16.89 7.49 -10.28
C ASP A 55 15.47 7.60 -9.69
N ASP A 56 14.49 7.96 -10.49
CA ASP A 56 13.16 8.30 -10.02
C ASP A 56 12.16 7.17 -10.27
N ASP A 57 12.03 6.28 -9.30
CA ASP A 57 10.89 5.38 -9.24
C ASP A 57 9.64 6.18 -8.89
N ARG A 58 8.74 6.35 -9.83
CA ARG A 58 7.50 7.07 -9.62
C ARG A 58 6.39 6.11 -9.25
N LEU A 59 5.70 6.42 -8.16
CA LEU A 59 4.50 5.69 -7.80
C LEU A 59 3.44 5.88 -8.90
N TRP A 60 3.05 4.78 -9.54
CA TRP A 60 1.92 4.77 -10.47
C TRP A 60 0.61 4.59 -9.72
N GLY A 61 0.54 3.54 -8.91
CA GLY A 61 -0.65 3.23 -8.13
C GLY A 61 -0.47 1.94 -7.36
N VAL A 62 -1.55 1.46 -6.78
CA VAL A 62 -1.58 0.20 -6.01
C VAL A 62 -2.58 -0.75 -6.65
N VAL A 63 -2.16 -1.99 -6.82
CA VAL A 63 -3.05 -3.08 -7.23
C VAL A 63 -3.30 -3.95 -6.01
N SER A 64 -4.50 -3.87 -5.46
CA SER A 64 -4.94 -4.77 -4.40
C SER A 64 -5.63 -5.99 -5.00
N ASP A 65 -5.93 -6.97 -4.12
CA ASP A 65 -6.67 -8.16 -4.52
C ASP A 65 -8.04 -7.81 -5.13
N VAL A 66 -8.69 -6.75 -4.66
CA VAL A 66 -9.99 -6.31 -5.20
C VAL A 66 -9.87 -5.83 -6.63
N GLU A 67 -8.89 -4.96 -6.93
CA GLU A 67 -8.65 -4.49 -8.29
C GLU A 67 -8.24 -5.63 -9.21
N LEU A 68 -7.45 -6.56 -8.70
CA LEU A 68 -7.05 -7.74 -9.48
C LEU A 68 -8.27 -8.60 -9.84
N MET A 69 -9.17 -8.85 -8.87
CA MET A 69 -10.39 -9.63 -9.14
C MET A 69 -11.25 -8.96 -10.21
N ARG A 70 -11.42 -7.64 -10.14
CA ARG A 70 -12.16 -6.89 -11.16
C ARG A 70 -11.51 -6.99 -12.54
N GLY A 71 -10.18 -6.89 -12.59
CA GLY A 71 -9.43 -7.00 -13.84
C GLY A 71 -9.53 -8.40 -14.46
N LEU A 72 -9.43 -9.44 -13.64
CA LEU A 72 -9.54 -10.83 -14.12
C LEU A 72 -10.94 -11.18 -14.63
N ASP A 73 -11.96 -10.52 -14.09
CA ASP A 73 -13.35 -10.70 -14.53
C ASP A 73 -13.69 -9.91 -15.80
N SER A 74 -12.81 -9.00 -16.22
CA SER A 74 -13.02 -8.19 -17.42
C SER A 74 -12.79 -9.00 -18.69
N PRO A 75 -13.61 -8.79 -19.75
CA PRO A 75 -13.35 -9.40 -21.06
C PRO A 75 -12.19 -8.72 -21.80
N LEU A 76 -11.70 -7.58 -21.29
CA LEU A 76 -10.59 -6.85 -21.91
C LEU A 76 -9.26 -7.42 -21.44
N ASP A 77 -8.27 -7.33 -22.31
CA ASP A 77 -6.88 -7.67 -21.96
C ASP A 77 -6.24 -6.47 -21.26
N LEU A 78 -6.29 -6.47 -19.94
CA LEU A 78 -5.83 -5.37 -19.11
C LEU A 78 -4.45 -5.66 -18.52
N ASP A 79 -3.67 -4.60 -18.32
CA ASP A 79 -2.43 -4.67 -17.59
C ASP A 79 -2.56 -4.05 -16.17
N ALA A 80 -1.48 -4.12 -15.39
CA ALA A 80 -1.47 -3.60 -14.03
C ALA A 80 -1.82 -2.12 -13.98
N GLY A 81 -1.31 -1.34 -14.91
CA GLY A 81 -1.56 0.10 -14.97
C GLY A 81 -3.02 0.45 -15.23
N ASN A 82 -3.76 -0.43 -15.93
CA ASN A 82 -5.19 -0.21 -16.20
C ASN A 82 -6.05 -0.41 -14.95
N ILE A 83 -5.67 -1.35 -14.07
CA ILE A 83 -6.48 -1.71 -12.90
C ILE A 83 -6.00 -1.05 -11.61
N ALA A 84 -4.78 -0.52 -11.59
CA ALA A 84 -4.21 0.10 -10.40
C ALA A 84 -5.06 1.28 -9.93
N GLU A 85 -5.20 1.41 -8.61
CA GLU A 85 -5.78 2.60 -8.02
C GLU A 85 -4.75 3.73 -8.07
N LEU A 86 -5.02 4.74 -8.88
CA LEU A 86 -4.08 5.85 -9.15
C LEU A 86 -4.14 6.94 -8.08
N ASP A 87 -5.28 7.08 -7.41
CA ASP A 87 -5.49 8.08 -6.36
C ASP A 87 -5.10 7.52 -4.99
N THR A 88 -4.01 6.79 -4.95
CA THR A 88 -3.53 6.19 -3.71
C THR A 88 -2.90 7.26 -2.84
N ALA A 89 -3.39 7.40 -1.62
CA ALA A 89 -2.77 8.29 -0.67
C ALA A 89 -1.42 7.75 -0.24
N ALA A 90 -0.44 8.63 -0.22
CA ALA A 90 0.88 8.35 0.32
C ALA A 90 0.98 8.95 1.72
N VAL A 91 1.79 8.31 2.56
CA VAL A 91 2.03 8.76 3.93
C VAL A 91 3.50 8.62 4.25
N ALA A 92 4.04 9.52 5.06
CA ALA A 92 5.43 9.45 5.49
C ALA A 92 5.61 8.47 6.63
N PRO A 93 6.79 7.82 6.76
CA PRO A 93 7.04 6.90 7.88
C PRO A 93 6.90 7.56 9.25
N GLU A 94 7.21 8.85 9.36
CA GLU A 94 7.16 9.61 10.61
C GLU A 94 5.77 10.10 10.97
N ALA A 95 4.81 10.00 10.06
CA ALA A 95 3.43 10.39 10.33
C ALA A 95 2.84 9.53 11.45
N THR A 96 1.90 10.08 12.19
CA THR A 96 1.23 9.33 13.25
C THR A 96 0.26 8.32 12.66
N LEU A 97 0.03 7.22 13.38
CA LEU A 97 -1.02 6.28 12.98
C LEU A 97 -2.41 6.91 13.02
N GLU A 98 -2.61 7.94 13.88
CA GLU A 98 -3.86 8.70 13.89
C GLU A 98 -4.09 9.36 12.53
N HIS A 99 -3.08 10.04 12.00
CA HIS A 99 -3.18 10.67 10.68
C HIS A 99 -3.47 9.64 9.58
N ALA A 100 -2.73 8.52 9.59
CA ALA A 100 -2.90 7.46 8.61
C ALA A 100 -4.30 6.83 8.70
N ALA A 101 -4.77 6.54 9.92
CA ALA A 101 -6.08 5.95 10.14
C ALA A 101 -7.20 6.87 9.64
N ARG A 102 -7.09 8.17 9.91
CA ARG A 102 -8.05 9.16 9.42
C ARG A 102 -8.04 9.25 7.90
N THR A 103 -6.86 9.19 7.30
CA THR A 103 -6.73 9.21 5.84
C THR A 103 -7.40 7.98 5.21
N MET A 104 -7.13 6.79 5.75
CA MET A 104 -7.76 5.56 5.27
C MET A 104 -9.29 5.61 5.41
N ALA A 105 -9.78 6.07 6.54
CA ALA A 105 -11.22 6.16 6.80
C ALA A 105 -11.91 7.17 5.89
N SER A 106 -11.33 8.36 5.73
CA SER A 106 -11.93 9.42 4.90
C SER A 106 -11.90 9.10 3.42
N ARG A 107 -10.87 8.43 2.95
CA ARG A 107 -10.74 8.03 1.55
C ARG A 107 -11.33 6.65 1.25
N ARG A 108 -11.73 5.91 2.28
CA ARG A 108 -12.27 4.55 2.16
C ARG A 108 -11.31 3.61 1.44
N VAL A 109 -10.05 3.71 1.78
CA VAL A 109 -9.00 2.82 1.26
C VAL A 109 -8.47 1.94 2.37
N ALA A 110 -8.06 0.73 2.02
CA ALA A 110 -7.54 -0.24 2.97
C ALA A 110 -6.01 -0.25 3.05
N HIS A 111 -5.34 0.48 2.16
CA HIS A 111 -3.90 0.53 2.06
C HIS A 111 -3.42 1.95 1.78
N LEU A 112 -2.29 2.31 2.38
CA LEU A 112 -1.55 3.53 2.04
C LEU A 112 -0.15 3.12 1.63
N VAL A 113 0.41 3.81 0.64
CA VAL A 113 1.82 3.63 0.29
C VAL A 113 2.64 4.51 1.23
N VAL A 114 3.65 3.91 1.85
CA VAL A 114 4.59 4.66 2.69
C VAL A 114 5.71 5.15 1.79
N VAL A 115 5.85 6.45 1.72
CA VAL A 115 6.83 7.12 0.85
C VAL A 115 7.83 7.88 1.73
N ASP A 116 9.10 7.58 1.54
CA ASP A 116 10.20 8.26 2.23
C ASP A 116 11.13 8.89 1.18
N ARG A 117 11.31 10.20 1.27
CA ARG A 117 12.16 10.97 0.35
C ARG A 117 11.79 10.72 -1.13
N GLY A 118 10.50 10.68 -1.41
CA GLY A 118 9.98 10.48 -2.76
C GLY A 118 9.99 9.03 -3.25
N ARG A 119 10.40 8.07 -2.44
CA ARG A 119 10.46 6.65 -2.80
C ARG A 119 9.50 5.81 -1.98
N PRO A 120 8.71 4.93 -2.61
CA PRO A 120 7.90 3.96 -1.87
C PRO A 120 8.81 3.01 -1.10
N VAL A 121 8.58 2.90 0.21
CA VAL A 121 9.40 2.06 1.09
C VAL A 121 8.60 0.99 1.83
N GLY A 122 7.28 1.08 1.81
CA GLY A 122 6.42 0.12 2.48
C GLY A 122 4.96 0.37 2.16
N VAL A 123 4.12 -0.46 2.76
CA VAL A 123 2.67 -0.35 2.68
C VAL A 123 2.10 -0.45 4.09
N LEU A 124 1.15 0.39 4.39
CA LEU A 124 0.38 0.34 5.63
C LEU A 124 -1.05 -0.08 5.30
N SER A 125 -1.48 -1.19 5.88
CA SER A 125 -2.85 -1.67 5.73
C SER A 125 -3.69 -1.34 6.97
N THR A 126 -5.01 -1.41 6.82
CA THR A 126 -5.92 -1.30 7.97
C THR A 126 -5.64 -2.37 9.01
N LEU A 127 -5.27 -3.58 8.58
CA LEU A 127 -4.92 -4.66 9.50
C LEU A 127 -3.65 -4.34 10.29
N ASP A 128 -2.68 -3.67 9.68
CA ASP A 128 -1.45 -3.25 10.38
C ASP A 128 -1.78 -2.30 11.54
N VAL A 129 -2.70 -1.36 11.31
CA VAL A 129 -3.15 -0.43 12.35
C VAL A 129 -3.85 -1.19 13.48
N VAL A 130 -4.74 -2.11 13.13
CA VAL A 130 -5.46 -2.94 14.11
C VAL A 130 -4.47 -3.77 14.95
N ARG A 131 -3.49 -4.39 14.31
CA ARG A 131 -2.46 -5.19 15.00
C ARG A 131 -1.62 -4.34 15.94
N ALA A 132 -1.24 -3.14 15.51
CA ALA A 132 -0.46 -2.23 16.35
C ALA A 132 -1.22 -1.81 17.61
N VAL A 133 -2.50 -1.48 17.47
CA VAL A 133 -3.35 -1.13 18.60
C VAL A 133 -3.53 -2.34 19.55
N ALA A 134 -3.77 -3.52 18.99
CA ALA A 134 -3.94 -4.74 19.79
C ALA A 134 -2.66 -5.08 20.55
N ALA A 135 -1.48 -4.94 19.92
CA ALA A 135 -0.20 -5.22 20.57
C ALA A 135 0.04 -4.30 21.76
N VAL A 136 -0.25 -3.00 21.63
CA VAL A 136 -0.09 -2.05 22.74
C VAL A 136 -1.04 -2.37 23.87
N ARG A 137 -2.29 -2.68 23.59
CA ARG A 137 -3.29 -3.05 24.60
C ARG A 137 -2.94 -4.34 25.33
N ALA A 138 -2.31 -5.29 24.64
CA ALA A 138 -1.90 -6.55 25.25
C ALA A 138 -0.78 -6.40 26.28
N LEU A 139 -0.05 -5.28 26.27
CA LEU A 139 1.02 -4.99 27.23
C LEU A 139 0.50 -4.44 28.58
N ARG A 140 -0.80 -4.25 28.74
CA ARG A 140 -1.39 -3.73 29.97
C ARG A 140 -1.79 -4.83 30.94
#